data_96cd0111c21bfafb170e2c805dea5693
#
_entry.id   96cd0111c21bfafb170e2c805dea5693
#
_cell.length_a   1.000
_cell.length_b   1.000
_cell.length_c   1.000
_cell.angle_alpha   90.00
_cell.angle_beta   90.00
_cell.angle_gamma   90.00
#
_symmetry.space_group_name_H-M   'P 1'
#
loop_
_entity.id
_entity.type
_entity.pdbx_description
1 polymer ?
#
loop_
_entity_poly.entity_id
_entity_poly.type
_entity_poly.pdbx_seq_one_letter_code
_entity_poly.pdbx_strand_id
1 'polypeptide(L)'
;MIKVESILKWTVEGSLLKKLKLVRSQILSKNPDAVAISDKDLHVTLAAGSGWKKFRSQFKNIDFDEPDFKMDIEPNFKVIEKGTSKSWYIKMKNQQDWKDYVTDLFQEKIEPGRIFHISLANLTGKAGDSVALVESKNHHHSKYSNRSKYIKPFRGRR
;
A
#
# COMPACT_ATOMS: atom_id res chain seq x y z
N MET A 1 0.14 6.63 -10.01
CA MET A 1 0.04 5.79 -11.20
C MET A 1 0.14 4.31 -10.86
N ILE A 2 -0.77 3.53 -11.38
CA ILE A 2 -0.79 2.10 -11.08
C ILE A 2 0.24 1.37 -11.94
N LYS A 3 1.00 0.49 -11.31
CA LYS A 3 1.97 -0.35 -12.02
C LYS A 3 1.74 -1.82 -11.69
N VAL A 4 1.76 -2.64 -12.71
CA VAL A 4 1.58 -4.10 -12.60
C VAL A 4 2.95 -4.75 -12.72
N GLU A 5 3.48 -5.18 -11.59
CA GLU A 5 4.80 -5.80 -11.53
C GLU A 5 4.72 -7.03 -10.62
N SER A 6 5.80 -7.36 -9.95
CA SER A 6 5.77 -8.46 -8.99
C SER A 6 4.75 -8.18 -7.88
N ILE A 7 4.41 -6.91 -7.70
CA ILE A 7 3.29 -6.50 -6.86
C ILE A 7 2.46 -5.52 -7.66
N LEU A 8 1.23 -5.31 -7.25
CA LEU A 8 0.41 -4.26 -7.81
C LEU A 8 0.62 -3.05 -6.92
N LYS A 9 1.07 -1.94 -7.49
CA LYS A 9 1.42 -0.78 -6.69
C LYS A 9 0.98 0.53 -7.31
N TRP A 10 0.80 1.53 -6.47
CA TRP A 10 0.52 2.89 -6.90
C TRP A 10 1.75 3.73 -6.61
N THR A 11 2.33 4.30 -7.64
CA THR A 11 3.54 5.10 -7.48
C THR A 11 3.21 6.55 -7.21
N VAL A 12 4.08 7.22 -6.49
CA VAL A 12 3.83 8.55 -5.97
C VAL A 12 4.51 9.61 -6.83
N GLU A 13 3.82 10.71 -7.05
CA GLU A 13 4.42 11.82 -7.79
C GLU A 13 3.80 13.13 -7.34
N GLY A 14 4.32 14.24 -7.82
CA GLY A 14 3.76 15.55 -7.58
C GLY A 14 3.91 16.04 -6.14
N SER A 15 2.91 16.74 -5.65
CA SER A 15 3.00 17.35 -4.33
C SER A 15 3.10 16.35 -3.20
N LEU A 16 2.50 15.18 -3.36
CA LEU A 16 2.61 14.14 -2.34
C LEU A 16 4.05 13.64 -2.26
N LEU A 17 4.71 13.48 -3.39
CA LEU A 17 6.11 13.08 -3.37
C LEU A 17 6.97 14.10 -2.64
N LYS A 18 6.69 15.39 -2.81
CA LYS A 18 7.42 16.43 -2.10
C LYS A 18 7.24 16.30 -0.59
N LYS A 19 6.02 16.04 -0.14
CA LYS A 19 5.76 15.81 1.29
C LYS A 19 6.54 14.62 1.79
N LEU A 20 6.54 13.55 1.03
CA LEU A 20 7.22 12.32 1.43
C LEU A 20 8.73 12.52 1.54
N LYS A 21 9.29 13.29 0.65
CA LYS A 21 10.72 13.57 0.70
C LYS A 21 11.09 14.33 1.97
N LEU A 22 10.23 15.24 2.41
CA LEU A 22 10.47 15.98 3.64
C LEU A 22 10.39 15.04 4.85
N VAL A 23 9.41 14.17 4.89
CA VAL A 23 9.28 13.19 5.98
C VAL A 23 10.48 12.27 5.98
N ARG A 24 10.88 11.78 4.82
CA ARG A 24 12.04 10.90 4.70
C ARG A 24 13.31 11.57 5.24
N SER A 25 13.49 12.85 4.92
CA SER A 25 14.63 13.59 5.45
C SER A 25 14.61 13.68 6.96
N GLN A 26 13.44 13.84 7.56
CA GLN A 26 13.32 13.85 9.01
C GLN A 26 13.70 12.49 9.59
N ILE A 27 13.26 11.42 8.95
CA ILE A 27 13.62 10.07 9.38
C ILE A 27 15.14 9.90 9.38
N LEU A 28 15.77 10.27 8.29
CA LEU A 28 17.21 10.08 8.15
C LEU A 28 17.99 10.92 9.15
N SER A 29 17.51 12.11 9.45
CA SER A 29 18.22 12.97 10.40
C SER A 29 18.14 12.46 11.83
N LYS A 30 17.11 11.70 12.17
CA LYS A 30 16.91 11.22 13.52
C LYS A 30 17.31 9.75 13.73
N ASN A 31 17.54 9.04 12.67
CA ASN A 31 17.79 7.60 12.74
C ASN A 31 19.00 7.23 11.89
N PRO A 32 20.17 7.14 12.52
CA PRO A 32 21.41 6.89 11.77
C PRO A 32 21.45 5.58 11.01
N ASP A 33 20.67 4.60 11.41
CA ASP A 33 20.62 3.31 10.73
C ASP A 33 19.63 3.27 9.57
N ALA A 34 18.85 4.33 9.35
CA ALA A 34 17.88 4.35 8.28
C ALA A 34 18.55 4.63 6.94
N VAL A 35 18.19 3.83 5.94
CA VAL A 35 18.68 4.02 4.58
C VAL A 35 17.47 4.39 3.72
N ALA A 36 17.57 5.50 3.00
CA ALA A 36 16.45 6.02 2.24
C ALA A 36 16.07 5.10 1.09
N ILE A 37 14.77 4.94 0.89
CA ILE A 37 14.26 4.31 -0.31
C ILE A 37 14.18 5.40 -1.37
N SER A 38 14.62 5.11 -2.59
CA SER A 38 14.72 6.12 -3.63
C SER A 38 13.34 6.64 -4.05
N ASP A 39 13.29 7.85 -4.58
CA ASP A 39 12.02 8.46 -4.97
C ASP A 39 11.19 7.59 -5.89
N LYS A 40 11.82 6.99 -6.87
CA LYS A 40 11.08 6.17 -7.85
C LYS A 40 10.52 4.88 -7.27
N ASP A 41 11.00 4.47 -6.12
CA ASP A 41 10.55 3.24 -5.50
C ASP A 41 9.54 3.46 -4.37
N LEU A 42 9.19 4.71 -4.10
CA LEU A 42 8.16 5.01 -3.10
C LEU A 42 6.80 4.65 -3.69
N HIS A 43 6.05 3.86 -2.96
CA HIS A 43 4.76 3.39 -3.48
C HIS A 43 3.83 2.91 -2.37
N VAL A 44 2.55 2.80 -2.71
CA VAL A 44 1.56 2.11 -1.88
C VAL A 44 1.38 0.75 -2.51
N THR A 45 1.57 -0.32 -1.74
CA THR A 45 1.30 -1.67 -2.24
C THR A 45 -0.19 -1.94 -2.19
N LEU A 46 -0.76 -2.30 -3.32
CA LEU A 46 -2.18 -2.58 -3.43
C LEU A 46 -2.46 -4.08 -3.32
N ALA A 47 -1.59 -4.89 -3.87
CA ALA A 47 -1.72 -6.34 -3.78
C ALA A 47 -0.37 -6.99 -3.97
N ALA A 48 -0.13 -8.07 -3.28
CA ALA A 48 1.14 -8.78 -3.34
C ALA A 48 0.93 -10.24 -2.96
N GLY A 49 1.99 -11.01 -3.01
CA GLY A 49 1.96 -12.39 -2.55
C GLY A 49 1.22 -13.34 -3.47
N SER A 50 0.84 -14.48 -2.94
CA SER A 50 0.22 -15.53 -3.73
C SER A 50 -1.13 -15.12 -4.30
N GLY A 51 -1.89 -14.31 -3.57
CA GLY A 51 -3.16 -13.82 -4.09
C GLY A 51 -2.98 -12.98 -5.33
N TRP A 52 -1.98 -12.11 -5.32
CA TRP A 52 -1.69 -11.28 -6.47
C TRP A 52 -1.18 -12.11 -7.64
N LYS A 53 -0.35 -13.10 -7.38
CA LYS A 53 0.19 -13.93 -8.44
C LYS A 53 -0.89 -14.60 -9.27
N LYS A 54 -1.98 -14.97 -8.63
CA LYS A 54 -3.09 -15.60 -9.33
C LYS A 54 -3.74 -14.66 -10.35
N PHE A 55 -3.76 -13.39 -10.06
CA PHE A 55 -4.45 -12.42 -10.91
C PHE A 55 -3.54 -11.63 -11.84
N ARG A 56 -2.25 -11.67 -11.58
CA ARG A 56 -1.31 -10.83 -12.29
C ARG A 56 -1.42 -10.87 -13.81
N SER A 57 -1.51 -12.06 -14.37
CA SER A 57 -1.56 -12.19 -15.83
C SER A 57 -2.83 -11.58 -16.40
N GLN A 58 -3.91 -11.58 -15.62
CA GLN A 58 -5.16 -11.02 -16.09
C GLN A 58 -5.10 -9.49 -16.15
N PHE A 59 -4.27 -8.88 -15.35
CA PHE A 59 -4.19 -7.44 -15.28
C PHE A 59 -3.06 -6.82 -16.08
N LYS A 60 -2.24 -7.65 -16.69
CA LYS A 60 -1.09 -7.15 -17.36
C LYS A 60 -1.33 -6.14 -18.44
N ASN A 61 -2.40 -6.27 -19.19
CA ASN A 61 -2.72 -5.39 -20.29
C ASN A 61 -4.00 -4.58 -20.06
N ILE A 62 -4.39 -4.42 -18.80
CA ILE A 62 -5.59 -3.70 -18.48
C ILE A 62 -5.26 -2.29 -18.03
N ASP A 63 -6.01 -1.33 -18.50
CA ASP A 63 -5.89 0.03 -18.01
C ASP A 63 -6.73 0.15 -16.76
N PHE A 64 -6.13 0.60 -15.70
CA PHE A 64 -6.85 0.78 -14.45
C PHE A 64 -7.25 2.22 -14.28
N ASP A 65 -8.43 2.44 -13.76
CA ASP A 65 -8.81 3.78 -13.34
C ASP A 65 -8.03 4.09 -12.08
N GLU A 66 -7.45 5.26 -12.03
CA GLU A 66 -6.74 5.70 -10.84
C GLU A 66 -7.74 5.90 -9.70
N PRO A 67 -7.29 5.75 -8.44
CA PRO A 67 -8.18 6.07 -7.33
C PRO A 67 -8.69 7.50 -7.46
N ASP A 68 -9.99 7.69 -7.21
CA ASP A 68 -10.61 8.99 -7.37
C ASP A 68 -10.80 9.76 -6.06
N PHE A 69 -10.23 9.27 -4.98
CA PHE A 69 -10.28 9.97 -3.71
C PHE A 69 -8.97 10.71 -3.48
N LYS A 70 -9.00 11.65 -2.57
CA LYS A 70 -7.82 12.45 -2.29
C LYS A 70 -6.75 11.62 -1.62
N MET A 71 -5.54 11.67 -2.17
CA MET A 71 -4.40 10.98 -1.61
C MET A 71 -3.73 11.86 -0.59
N ASP A 72 -3.60 11.38 0.62
CA ASP A 72 -2.89 12.11 1.64
C ASP A 72 -2.30 11.13 2.64
N ILE A 73 -1.38 11.62 3.46
CA ILE A 73 -0.67 10.81 4.43
C ILE A 73 -0.99 11.31 5.83
N GLU A 74 -0.85 10.42 6.79
CA GLU A 74 -1.01 10.80 8.19
C GLU A 74 0.15 11.73 8.58
N PRO A 75 0.00 12.50 9.63
CA PRO A 75 0.99 13.52 9.95
C PRO A 75 2.33 13.03 10.47
N ASN A 76 2.39 11.83 11.03
CA ASN A 76 3.61 11.35 11.65
C ASN A 76 4.06 10.02 11.08
N PHE A 77 5.35 9.89 10.84
CA PHE A 77 5.89 8.60 10.43
C PHE A 77 5.98 7.67 11.64
N LYS A 78 6.10 6.40 11.38
CA LYS A 78 6.23 5.37 12.39
C LYS A 78 7.34 4.42 12.02
N VAL A 79 7.76 3.61 12.99
CA VAL A 79 8.78 2.62 12.75
C VAL A 79 8.23 1.26 13.16
N ILE A 80 8.60 0.23 12.44
CA ILE A 80 8.23 -1.13 12.79
C ILE A 80 9.44 -2.03 12.63
N GLU A 81 9.62 -2.94 13.58
CA GLU A 81 10.69 -3.92 13.53
C GLU A 81 10.07 -5.30 13.55
N LYS A 82 10.61 -6.19 12.75
CA LYS A 82 10.16 -7.57 12.74
C LYS A 82 11.35 -8.45 12.42
N GLY A 83 11.78 -9.24 13.39
CA GLY A 83 13.00 -10.04 13.24
C GLY A 83 14.20 -9.11 13.08
N THR A 84 14.93 -9.27 11.99
CA THR A 84 16.07 -8.42 11.70
C THR A 84 15.73 -7.28 10.77
N SER A 85 14.45 -7.16 10.39
CA SER A 85 14.01 -6.10 9.48
C SER A 85 13.46 -4.91 10.24
N LYS A 86 13.65 -3.74 9.69
CA LYS A 86 13.17 -2.50 10.31
C LYS A 86 12.79 -1.54 9.20
N SER A 87 11.65 -0.91 9.34
CA SER A 87 11.14 0.03 8.34
C SER A 87 10.59 1.28 9.00
N TRP A 88 10.80 2.41 8.34
CA TRP A 88 10.19 3.68 8.72
C TRP A 88 9.17 3.98 7.64
N TYR A 89 7.94 4.19 8.04
CA TYR A 89 6.85 4.32 7.09
C TYR A 89 5.84 5.38 7.53
N ILE A 90 4.97 5.75 6.60
CA ILE A 90 3.89 6.66 6.92
C ILE A 90 2.61 6.04 6.36
N LYS A 91 1.55 6.08 7.15
CA LYS A 91 0.29 5.49 6.73
C LYS A 91 -0.47 6.47 5.83
N MET A 92 -1.21 5.92 4.89
CA MET A 92 -2.13 6.74 4.11
C MET A 92 -3.35 7.05 4.96
N LYS A 93 -3.90 8.24 4.76
CA LYS A 93 -5.19 8.56 5.32
C LYS A 93 -6.21 7.79 4.50
N ASN A 94 -7.43 7.73 4.95
CA ASN A 94 -8.49 7.09 4.18
C ASN A 94 -8.25 5.62 3.88
N GLN A 95 -7.85 4.88 4.90
CA GLN A 95 -7.62 3.44 4.74
C GLN A 95 -8.80 2.72 4.12
N GLN A 96 -10.02 3.10 4.51
CA GLN A 96 -11.20 2.43 3.97
C GLN A 96 -11.36 2.69 2.47
N ASP A 97 -11.04 3.90 2.01
CA ASP A 97 -11.13 4.21 0.58
C ASP A 97 -10.16 3.34 -0.23
N TRP A 98 -8.95 3.13 0.31
CA TRP A 98 -7.99 2.26 -0.34
C TRP A 98 -8.47 0.81 -0.36
N LYS A 99 -9.05 0.35 0.75
CA LYS A 99 -9.58 -1.02 0.81
C LYS A 99 -10.70 -1.21 -0.22
N ASP A 100 -11.57 -0.22 -0.33
CA ASP A 100 -12.69 -0.30 -1.26
C ASP A 100 -12.19 -0.30 -2.70
N TYR A 101 -11.20 0.51 -2.97
CA TYR A 101 -10.60 0.57 -4.31
C TYR A 101 -10.03 -0.79 -4.72
N VAL A 102 -9.24 -1.38 -3.85
CA VAL A 102 -8.63 -2.69 -4.15
C VAL A 102 -9.68 -3.78 -4.25
N THR A 103 -10.65 -3.76 -3.36
CA THR A 103 -11.73 -4.74 -3.39
C THR A 103 -12.51 -4.65 -4.72
N ASP A 104 -12.75 -3.43 -5.16
CA ASP A 104 -13.46 -3.22 -6.42
C ASP A 104 -12.66 -3.72 -7.62
N LEU A 105 -11.34 -3.54 -7.61
CA LEU A 105 -10.50 -4.03 -8.69
C LEU A 105 -10.58 -5.55 -8.84
N PHE A 106 -10.60 -6.25 -7.72
CA PHE A 106 -10.57 -7.71 -7.77
C PHE A 106 -11.90 -8.38 -7.57
N GLN A 107 -12.90 -7.64 -7.17
CA GLN A 107 -14.23 -8.17 -6.88
C GLN A 107 -14.19 -9.17 -5.73
N GLU A 108 -13.12 -9.15 -4.96
CA GLU A 108 -12.99 -10.01 -3.79
C GLU A 108 -11.84 -9.51 -2.94
N LYS A 109 -11.77 -9.94 -1.72
CA LYS A 109 -10.69 -9.53 -0.86
C LYS A 109 -9.44 -10.28 -1.17
N ILE A 110 -8.39 -9.58 -1.49
CA ILE A 110 -7.10 -10.20 -1.79
C ILE A 110 -6.25 -10.34 -0.53
N GLU A 111 -6.20 -9.34 0.27
CA GLU A 111 -5.38 -9.35 1.48
C GLU A 111 -6.12 -8.62 2.56
N PRO A 112 -7.06 -9.31 3.20
CA PRO A 112 -7.85 -8.65 4.24
C PRO A 112 -6.91 -8.21 5.34
N GLY A 113 -7.02 -7.04 5.83
CA GLY A 113 -6.16 -6.56 6.90
C GLY A 113 -4.93 -5.81 6.43
N ARG A 114 -4.74 -5.66 5.14
CA ARG A 114 -3.61 -4.87 4.66
C ARG A 114 -3.76 -3.41 5.09
N ILE A 115 -2.68 -2.83 5.58
CA ILE A 115 -2.65 -1.43 5.94
C ILE A 115 -1.90 -0.70 4.84
N PHE A 116 -2.56 0.29 4.23
CA PHE A 116 -1.97 1.02 3.12
C PHE A 116 -1.02 2.08 3.64
N HIS A 117 0.21 2.03 3.18
CA HIS A 117 1.28 2.86 3.68
C HIS A 117 2.38 3.01 2.65
N ILE A 118 3.28 3.93 2.90
CA ILE A 118 4.46 4.09 2.06
C ILE A 118 5.68 3.92 2.97
N SER A 119 6.54 2.96 2.62
CA SER A 119 7.80 2.80 3.33
C SER A 119 8.79 3.82 2.78
N LEU A 120 9.40 4.59 3.66
CA LEU A 120 10.28 5.68 3.28
C LEU A 120 11.75 5.34 3.46
N ALA A 121 12.05 4.44 4.39
CA ALA A 121 13.41 4.01 4.67
C ALA A 121 13.37 2.64 5.33
N ASN A 122 14.45 1.92 5.23
CA ASN A 122 14.61 0.65 5.92
C ASN A 122 16.11 0.44 6.17
N LEU A 123 16.56 -0.75 6.42
CA LEU A 123 17.97 -0.98 6.72
C LEU A 123 18.86 -1.11 5.49
N THR A 124 18.27 -1.31 4.32
CA THR A 124 19.01 -1.51 3.08
C THR A 124 18.78 -0.47 2.00
N GLY A 125 17.68 0.26 2.08
CA GLY A 125 17.27 1.19 1.03
C GLY A 125 16.54 0.53 -0.12
N LYS A 126 16.37 -0.80 -0.08
CA LYS A 126 15.62 -1.51 -1.12
C LYS A 126 14.19 -1.65 -0.68
N ALA A 127 13.26 -1.16 -1.48
CA ALA A 127 11.84 -1.19 -1.12
C ALA A 127 11.36 -2.59 -0.76
N GLY A 128 11.86 -3.60 -1.43
CA GLY A 128 11.46 -4.98 -1.16
C GLY A 128 11.87 -5.52 0.20
N ASP A 129 12.75 -4.83 0.90
CA ASP A 129 13.20 -5.25 2.23
C ASP A 129 12.41 -4.58 3.35
N SER A 130 11.32 -3.93 3.00
CA SER A 130 10.47 -3.27 3.99
C SER A 130 9.54 -4.26 4.69
N VAL A 131 9.21 -3.95 5.93
CA VAL A 131 8.31 -4.80 6.71
C VAL A 131 6.87 -4.60 6.24
N ALA A 132 6.16 -5.68 6.01
CA ALA A 132 4.75 -5.61 5.62
C ALA A 132 3.89 -5.28 6.83
N LEU A 133 2.86 -4.47 6.60
CA LEU A 133 1.93 -4.09 7.66
C LEU A 133 0.58 -4.74 7.45
N VAL A 134 0.07 -5.37 8.49
CA VAL A 134 -1.26 -5.95 8.44
C VAL A 134 -1.99 -5.61 9.73
N GLU A 135 -3.29 -5.62 9.69
CA GLU A 135 -4.08 -5.37 10.87
C GLU A 135 -3.95 -6.55 11.83
N SER A 136 -4.20 -6.25 13.09
CA SER A 136 -4.18 -7.28 14.09
C SER A 136 -5.22 -8.34 13.77
N LYS A 137 -4.86 -9.68 13.95
CA LYS A 137 -5.72 -10.68 13.65
C LYS A 137 -6.85 -10.82 14.47
N ASN A 138 -6.95 -10.24 15.56
CA ASN A 138 -8.06 -10.48 16.35
C ASN A 138 -9.25 -9.76 15.94
N HIS A 139 -9.30 -9.28 14.92
CA HIS A 139 -10.47 -8.70 14.62
C HIS A 139 -11.12 -9.29 13.79
N HIS A 140 -11.72 -9.79 13.66
CA HIS A 140 -12.44 -10.52 13.04
C HIS A 140 -13.44 -10.35 12.56
N HIS A 141 -14.00 -10.50 12.31
CA HIS A 141 -14.85 -10.66 11.97
C HIS A 141 -15.63 -10.37 11.41
N SER A 142 -16.09 -10.39 11.31
CA SER A 142 -16.94 -10.31 10.99
C SER A 142 -17.54 -9.85 10.37
N LYS A 143 -17.84 -9.44 10.16
CA LYS A 143 -18.47 -8.98 9.61
C LYS A 143 -18.49 -8.72 8.54
N TYR A 144 -18.16 -8.95 7.96
CA TYR A 144 -18.08 -8.77 6.92
C TYR A 144 -18.94 -9.01 6.18
N SER A 145 -19.36 -9.31 6.32
CA SER A 145 -20.18 -9.65 5.74
C SER A 145 -20.75 -8.73 4.98
N ASN A 146 -20.73 -7.88 5.04
CA ASN A 146 -21.30 -7.07 4.39
C ASN A 146 -20.59 -6.70 3.37
N ARG A 147 -20.81 -6.78 2.38
CA ARG A 147 -20.19 -6.46 1.44
C ARG A 147 -20.04 -5.05 1.26
N SER A 148 -18.97 -4.59 0.77
CA SER A 148 -18.78 -3.23 0.48
C SER A 148 -19.83 -2.75 -0.47
N LYS A 149 -20.33 -1.53 -0.26
CA LYS A 149 -21.32 -1.00 -1.15
C LYS A 149 -20.65 -0.53 -2.42
N TYR A 150 -19.36 -0.52 -2.52
CA TYR A 150 -18.70 -0.14 -3.74
C TYR A 150 -18.53 -1.29 -4.71
N ILE A 151 -18.86 -2.49 -4.31
CA ILE A 151 -18.79 -3.61 -5.20
C ILE A 151 -20.08 -3.74 -5.92
N LYS A 152 -20.07 -3.67 -7.26
CA LYS A 152 -21.26 -3.77 -8.00
C LYS A 152 -21.53 -5.18 -8.32
N PRO A 153 -22.71 -5.64 -8.10
CA PRO A 153 -23.03 -7.01 -8.28
C PRO A 153 -22.75 -7.53 -9.64
N PHE A 154 -22.82 -6.80 -10.66
CA PHE A 154 -22.62 -7.38 -11.82
C PHE A 154 -21.58 -6.76 -12.54
N ARG A 155 -20.96 -5.97 -12.03
CA ARG A 155 -19.93 -5.53 -12.55
C ARG A 155 -19.39 -6.29 -13.53
N GLY A 156 -19.84 -6.61 -14.21
CA GLY A 156 -19.36 -7.34 -15.05
C GLY A 156 -18.93 -8.52 -14.90
N ARG A 157 -19.10 -8.98 -14.49
CA ARG A 157 -18.66 -10.12 -14.38
C ARG A 157 -19.24 -10.80 -15.09
N ARG A 158 -19.41 -10.73 -15.51
CA ARG A 158 -19.86 -11.37 -16.17
C ARG A 158 -19.62 -11.71 -16.64
#